data_29fbd49a5ee87ec8823eb4ea4e49c83e
#
_entry.id   29fbd49a5ee87ec8823eb4ea4e49c83e
#
_cell.length_a   1.000
_cell.length_b   1.000
_cell.length_c   1.000
_cell.angle_alpha   90.00
_cell.angle_beta   90.00
_cell.angle_gamma   90.00
#
_symmetry.space_group_name_H-M   'P 1'
#
loop_
_entity.id
_entity.type
_entity.pdbx_description
1 polymer ?
#
loop_
_entity_poly.entity_id
_entity_poly.type
_entity_poly.pdbx_seq_one_letter_code
_entity_poly.pdbx_strand_id
1 'polypeptide(L)'
;MTLFLNRKSRVIFIFFILGIFLSLGFDPYNIPLISVISIGIFFLLNDHLHLNYGSNFLLFFLSGLSFGFAFFLSSMYWVTNSVFIYPEIFYFIPIPLIGLPLILSIFYGVMQLCNFLFWSQNISRIIYFSIFWTLFEIIRGSFFSGLPWNVIAYSWTWSISIMQSLSIFGIYGLCFFTCIISACFFSAYNNKKYFLSILISGSILIAILIYGHSRVINYEDKFNDSEEIRLISSNFDQNIKWSDDSINKILSLGSKDKISIFPETSIGFTKDIPLNWIAGTVRKEDKKYYNSMQYSNNFYDKEKLVPFTEFLPFENIFRSIDIFKLIPKNFFSIGENKSLFNNNFLPSICYEGIFPLQTLSKITDDTLAIVNISNDAWFGNYAGPLQHLTHVRYRTIETGLPMIRSTNKGYSVLINPIGQITESIPRNELNFIEFKIPNRLNETIYSKFKDWPIILFIAFLLIILYIFRDKNLKESSKNE
;
A
#
# COMPACT_ATOMS: atom_id res chain seq x y z
N MET A 1 18.45 -32.88 0.71
CA MET A 1 17.67 -32.03 -0.22
C MET A 1 18.54 -31.31 -1.27
N THR A 2 19.83 -31.08 -1.03
CA THR A 2 20.77 -30.41 -1.93
C THR A 2 21.25 -31.23 -3.14
N LEU A 3 21.01 -32.52 -3.20
CA LEU A 3 21.51 -33.45 -4.22
C LEU A 3 20.63 -33.55 -5.49
N PHE A 4 19.38 -33.08 -5.47
CA PHE A 4 18.42 -33.29 -6.55
C PHE A 4 18.17 -32.06 -7.46
N LEU A 5 18.60 -30.86 -7.07
CA LEU A 5 18.39 -29.66 -7.89
C LEU A 5 19.65 -29.37 -8.73
N ASN A 6 19.47 -29.09 -10.02
CA ASN A 6 20.54 -28.57 -10.86
C ASN A 6 20.93 -27.14 -10.41
N ARG A 7 22.09 -26.63 -10.89
CA ARG A 7 22.58 -25.30 -10.48
C ARG A 7 21.55 -24.17 -10.70
N LYS A 8 20.82 -24.20 -11.81
CA LYS A 8 19.81 -23.18 -12.14
C LYS A 8 18.61 -23.23 -11.21
N SER A 9 18.11 -24.44 -10.91
CA SER A 9 17.00 -24.65 -9.97
C SER A 9 17.36 -24.20 -8.54
N ARG A 10 18.61 -24.35 -8.11
CA ARG A 10 19.08 -23.84 -6.82
C ARG A 10 19.01 -22.32 -6.75
N VAL A 11 19.41 -21.63 -7.82
CA VAL A 11 19.34 -20.16 -7.89
C VAL A 11 17.88 -19.70 -7.77
N ILE A 12 16.95 -20.27 -8.54
CA ILE A 12 15.51 -19.95 -8.47
C ILE A 12 14.98 -20.19 -7.05
N PHE A 13 15.37 -21.29 -6.41
CA PHE A 13 14.97 -21.61 -5.04
C PHE A 13 15.52 -20.61 -4.01
N ILE A 14 16.74 -20.10 -4.17
CA ILE A 14 17.30 -19.06 -3.30
C ILE A 14 16.47 -17.78 -3.41
N PHE A 15 16.09 -17.37 -4.62
CA PHE A 15 15.20 -16.22 -4.82
C PHE A 15 13.81 -16.43 -4.18
N PHE A 16 13.27 -17.66 -4.24
CA PHE A 16 12.04 -18.02 -3.57
C PHE A 16 12.13 -17.79 -2.04
N ILE A 17 13.16 -18.36 -1.41
CA ILE A 17 13.40 -18.19 0.03
C ILE A 17 13.57 -16.71 0.38
N LEU A 18 14.28 -15.95 -0.45
CA LEU A 18 14.51 -14.53 -0.22
C LEU A 18 13.20 -13.71 -0.28
N GLY A 19 12.25 -14.09 -1.14
CA GLY A 19 10.92 -13.51 -1.19
C GLY A 19 10.14 -13.72 0.11
N ILE A 20 10.22 -14.92 0.70
CA ILE A 20 9.64 -15.20 2.04
C ILE A 20 10.31 -14.32 3.09
N PHE A 21 11.63 -14.21 3.09
CA PHE A 21 12.35 -13.36 4.05
C PHE A 21 11.92 -11.88 3.93
N LEU A 22 11.73 -11.39 2.71
CA LEU A 22 11.25 -10.02 2.51
C LEU A 22 9.91 -9.78 3.19
N SER A 23 8.98 -10.75 3.14
CA SER A 23 7.65 -10.60 3.74
C SER A 23 7.67 -10.39 5.25
N LEU A 24 8.71 -10.84 5.94
CA LEU A 24 8.89 -10.65 7.38
C LEU A 24 9.17 -9.18 7.76
N GLY A 25 9.52 -8.33 6.80
CA GLY A 25 9.69 -6.89 7.01
C GLY A 25 8.37 -6.10 7.06
N PHE A 26 7.24 -6.76 6.81
CA PHE A 26 5.91 -6.16 6.80
C PHE A 26 5.05 -6.67 7.95
N ASP A 27 3.92 -5.97 8.20
CA ASP A 27 2.93 -6.45 9.16
C ASP A 27 2.49 -7.90 8.86
N PRO A 28 2.29 -8.72 9.90
CA PRO A 28 2.34 -8.41 11.32
C PRO A 28 3.72 -8.52 11.96
N TYR A 29 4.75 -8.93 11.23
CA TYR A 29 6.06 -9.24 11.81
C TYR A 29 6.90 -7.98 12.03
N ASN A 30 6.94 -7.07 11.05
CA ASN A 30 7.69 -5.80 11.08
C ASN A 30 9.13 -5.93 11.59
N ILE A 31 9.84 -7.01 11.16
CA ILE A 31 11.22 -7.22 11.60
C ILE A 31 12.11 -6.11 11.04
N PRO A 32 12.73 -5.28 11.91
CA PRO A 32 13.55 -4.18 11.45
C PRO A 32 14.68 -4.63 10.53
N LEU A 33 14.95 -3.84 9.48
CA LEU A 33 16.04 -4.03 8.52
C LEU A 33 15.98 -5.30 7.66
N ILE A 34 15.07 -6.24 7.90
CA ILE A 34 14.98 -7.47 7.10
C ILE A 34 14.75 -7.16 5.61
N SER A 35 13.98 -6.12 5.30
CA SER A 35 13.75 -5.68 3.92
C SER A 35 15.03 -5.13 3.29
N VAL A 36 15.81 -4.33 4.04
CA VAL A 36 17.10 -3.81 3.57
C VAL A 36 18.08 -4.95 3.27
N ILE A 37 18.13 -5.95 4.16
CA ILE A 37 18.97 -7.14 3.98
C ILE A 37 18.49 -7.96 2.79
N SER A 38 17.19 -8.22 2.65
CA SER A 38 16.63 -9.01 1.55
C SER A 38 16.90 -8.36 0.19
N ILE A 39 16.70 -7.05 0.07
CA ILE A 39 16.97 -6.29 -1.16
C ILE A 39 18.47 -6.30 -1.47
N GLY A 40 19.32 -6.13 -0.46
CA GLY A 40 20.77 -6.18 -0.63
C GLY A 40 21.27 -7.54 -1.09
N ILE A 41 20.76 -8.63 -0.55
CA ILE A 41 21.06 -9.99 -1.01
C ILE A 41 20.53 -10.21 -2.43
N PHE A 42 19.33 -9.73 -2.74
CA PHE A 42 18.78 -9.77 -4.10
C PHE A 42 19.72 -9.08 -5.09
N PHE A 43 20.26 -7.91 -4.74
CA PHE A 43 21.25 -7.18 -5.52
C PHE A 43 22.52 -8.01 -5.75
N LEU A 44 23.10 -8.64 -4.71
CA LEU A 44 24.27 -9.52 -4.85
C LEU A 44 23.99 -10.75 -5.72
N LEU A 45 22.79 -11.32 -5.62
CA LEU A 45 22.39 -12.43 -6.47
C LEU A 45 22.31 -12.04 -7.94
N ASN A 46 22.00 -10.77 -8.27
CA ASN A 46 22.11 -10.26 -9.63
C ASN A 46 23.57 -10.23 -10.13
N ASP A 47 24.53 -9.79 -9.31
CA ASP A 47 25.96 -9.90 -9.65
C ASP A 47 26.33 -11.36 -9.96
N HIS A 48 25.91 -12.30 -9.12
CA HIS A 48 26.14 -13.72 -9.33
C HIS A 48 25.50 -14.26 -10.63
N LEU A 49 24.27 -13.84 -10.92
CA LEU A 49 23.57 -14.23 -12.16
C LEU A 49 24.32 -13.75 -13.41
N HIS A 50 24.76 -12.49 -13.41
CA HIS A 50 25.49 -11.92 -14.55
C HIS A 50 26.85 -12.57 -14.74
N LEU A 51 27.58 -12.87 -13.68
CA LEU A 51 28.89 -13.51 -13.76
C LEU A 51 28.82 -14.97 -14.28
N ASN A 52 27.79 -15.71 -13.90
CA ASN A 52 27.73 -17.15 -14.13
C ASN A 52 26.72 -17.56 -15.22
N TYR A 53 25.73 -16.69 -15.53
CA TYR A 53 24.62 -17.02 -16.43
C TYR A 53 24.19 -15.85 -17.31
N GLY A 54 25.11 -14.91 -17.62
CA GLY A 54 24.84 -13.66 -18.30
C GLY A 54 24.15 -13.73 -19.67
N SER A 55 24.07 -14.94 -20.32
CA SER A 55 23.31 -15.15 -21.54
C SER A 55 21.93 -15.76 -21.36
N ASN A 56 21.51 -16.04 -20.12
CA ASN A 56 20.29 -16.80 -19.83
C ASN A 56 19.14 -15.90 -19.31
N PHE A 57 18.54 -15.13 -20.20
CA PHE A 57 17.42 -14.21 -19.87
C PHE A 57 16.24 -14.91 -19.16
N LEU A 58 15.94 -16.18 -19.51
CA LEU A 58 14.88 -16.94 -18.89
C LEU A 58 15.15 -17.19 -17.39
N LEU A 59 16.43 -17.45 -17.03
CA LEU A 59 16.79 -17.64 -15.62
C LEU A 59 16.61 -16.34 -14.82
N PHE A 60 16.90 -15.18 -15.41
CA PHE A 60 16.62 -13.89 -14.78
C PHE A 60 15.12 -13.70 -14.56
N PHE A 61 14.31 -13.90 -15.60
CA PHE A 61 12.85 -13.81 -15.47
C PHE A 61 12.31 -14.73 -14.39
N LEU A 62 12.67 -16.01 -14.42
CA LEU A 62 12.21 -17.01 -13.46
C LEU A 62 12.69 -16.72 -12.03
N SER A 63 13.88 -16.14 -11.84
CA SER A 63 14.36 -15.75 -10.52
C SER A 63 13.52 -14.61 -9.93
N GLY A 64 13.22 -13.57 -10.72
CA GLY A 64 12.32 -12.49 -10.29
C GLY A 64 10.89 -12.98 -10.05
N LEU A 65 10.35 -13.81 -10.94
CA LEU A 65 9.04 -14.43 -10.80
C LEU A 65 8.96 -15.25 -9.50
N SER A 66 9.96 -16.08 -9.22
CA SER A 66 10.02 -16.92 -8.01
C SER A 66 10.09 -16.09 -6.74
N PHE A 67 10.90 -15.03 -6.73
CA PHE A 67 10.98 -14.09 -5.62
C PHE A 67 9.66 -13.39 -5.36
N GLY A 68 9.06 -12.77 -6.40
CA GLY A 68 7.80 -12.06 -6.27
C GLY A 68 6.65 -12.99 -5.86
N PHE A 69 6.60 -14.21 -6.42
CA PHE A 69 5.60 -15.21 -6.05
C PHE A 69 5.69 -15.57 -4.56
N ALA A 70 6.88 -15.88 -4.07
CA ALA A 70 7.09 -16.21 -2.67
C ALA A 70 6.77 -15.04 -1.73
N PHE A 71 7.15 -13.82 -2.12
CA PHE A 71 6.85 -12.61 -1.38
C PHE A 71 5.34 -12.36 -1.25
N PHE A 72 4.59 -12.38 -2.35
CA PHE A 72 3.15 -12.14 -2.30
C PHE A 72 2.39 -13.31 -1.69
N LEU A 73 2.81 -14.55 -1.94
CA LEU A 73 2.20 -15.71 -1.31
C LEU A 73 2.30 -15.64 0.22
N SER A 74 3.48 -15.30 0.75
CA SER A 74 3.70 -15.23 2.20
C SER A 74 3.15 -13.97 2.85
N SER A 75 3.08 -12.84 2.14
CA SER A 75 2.58 -11.58 2.71
C SER A 75 1.09 -11.34 2.50
N MET A 76 0.45 -11.99 1.51
CA MET A 76 -0.95 -11.74 1.13
C MET A 76 -1.84 -13.01 1.17
N TYR A 77 -1.40 -14.11 1.80
CA TYR A 77 -2.21 -15.34 1.94
C TYR A 77 -3.59 -15.08 2.56
N TRP A 78 -3.70 -14.05 3.40
CA TRP A 78 -4.92 -13.66 4.08
C TRP A 78 -6.05 -13.22 3.11
N VAL A 79 -5.75 -12.88 1.87
CA VAL A 79 -6.77 -12.55 0.85
C VAL A 79 -7.73 -13.72 0.63
N THR A 80 -7.30 -14.96 0.89
CA THR A 80 -8.14 -16.16 0.84
C THR A 80 -9.31 -16.12 1.82
N ASN A 81 -9.20 -15.32 2.92
CA ASN A 81 -10.26 -15.23 3.92
C ASN A 81 -11.58 -14.70 3.32
N SER A 82 -11.51 -13.88 2.27
CA SER A 82 -12.70 -13.40 1.57
C SER A 82 -13.53 -14.54 0.96
N VAL A 83 -12.89 -15.64 0.54
CA VAL A 83 -13.56 -16.82 -0.01
C VAL A 83 -14.19 -17.66 1.10
N PHE A 84 -13.58 -17.71 2.29
CA PHE A 84 -14.12 -18.48 3.42
C PHE A 84 -15.43 -17.93 4.01
N ILE A 85 -15.80 -16.68 3.67
CA ILE A 85 -17.08 -16.11 4.09
C ILE A 85 -18.26 -16.81 3.40
N TYR A 86 -18.05 -17.32 2.19
CA TYR A 86 -19.07 -17.96 1.36
C TYR A 86 -18.66 -19.39 1.01
N PRO A 87 -19.15 -20.41 1.75
CA PRO A 87 -18.77 -21.81 1.51
C PRO A 87 -19.01 -22.30 0.08
N GLU A 88 -20.00 -21.73 -0.61
CA GLU A 88 -20.38 -22.11 -1.98
C GLU A 88 -19.27 -21.83 -3.01
N ILE A 89 -18.32 -20.94 -2.68
CA ILE A 89 -17.24 -20.54 -3.58
C ILE A 89 -15.87 -21.05 -3.15
N PHE A 90 -15.77 -22.03 -2.26
CA PHE A 90 -14.48 -22.60 -1.82
C PHE A 90 -13.60 -23.11 -2.95
N TYR A 91 -14.19 -23.53 -4.07
CA TYR A 91 -13.44 -23.93 -5.26
C TYR A 91 -12.54 -22.81 -5.83
N PHE A 92 -12.83 -21.55 -5.50
CA PHE A 92 -12.06 -20.40 -5.95
C PHE A 92 -10.82 -20.09 -5.10
N ILE A 93 -10.59 -20.76 -3.96
CA ILE A 93 -9.42 -20.54 -3.09
C ILE A 93 -8.09 -20.50 -3.86
N PRO A 94 -7.82 -21.39 -4.85
CA PRO A 94 -6.58 -21.31 -5.60
C PRO A 94 -6.34 -19.97 -6.33
N ILE A 95 -7.40 -19.22 -6.67
CA ILE A 95 -7.29 -17.95 -7.38
C ILE A 95 -6.64 -16.87 -6.49
N PRO A 96 -7.15 -16.53 -5.30
CA PRO A 96 -6.48 -15.58 -4.42
C PRO A 96 -5.18 -16.13 -3.83
N LEU A 97 -5.08 -17.44 -3.57
CA LEU A 97 -3.90 -18.03 -2.93
C LEU A 97 -2.69 -18.16 -3.87
N ILE A 98 -2.91 -18.57 -5.11
CA ILE A 98 -1.84 -18.84 -6.08
C ILE A 98 -1.89 -17.86 -7.25
N GLY A 99 -3.08 -17.62 -7.80
CA GLY A 99 -3.27 -16.80 -8.99
C GLY A 99 -2.89 -15.34 -8.76
N LEU A 100 -3.33 -14.72 -7.65
CA LEU A 100 -2.97 -13.35 -7.33
C LEU A 100 -1.45 -13.17 -7.12
N PRO A 101 -0.75 -13.97 -6.27
CA PRO A 101 0.70 -13.92 -6.16
C PRO A 101 1.43 -14.14 -7.48
N LEU A 102 0.94 -15.05 -8.32
CA LEU A 102 1.54 -15.33 -9.63
C LEU A 102 1.43 -14.12 -10.56
N ILE A 103 0.27 -13.48 -10.66
CA ILE A 103 0.06 -12.28 -11.48
C ILE A 103 0.96 -11.14 -10.98
N LEU A 104 1.01 -10.90 -9.67
CA LEU A 104 1.83 -9.84 -9.10
C LEU A 104 3.34 -10.12 -9.26
N SER A 105 3.75 -11.39 -9.28
CA SER A 105 5.14 -11.77 -9.46
C SER A 105 5.69 -11.48 -10.87
N ILE A 106 4.81 -11.34 -11.87
CA ILE A 106 5.21 -10.98 -13.24
C ILE A 106 5.96 -9.65 -13.25
N PHE A 107 5.55 -8.68 -12.42
CA PHE A 107 6.24 -7.39 -12.32
C PHE A 107 7.70 -7.56 -11.89
N TYR A 108 7.99 -8.44 -10.93
CA TYR A 108 9.36 -8.76 -10.51
C TYR A 108 10.12 -9.57 -11.56
N GLY A 109 9.44 -10.47 -12.29
CA GLY A 109 10.02 -11.17 -13.42
C GLY A 109 10.48 -10.22 -14.52
N VAL A 110 9.63 -9.26 -14.91
CA VAL A 110 9.97 -8.26 -15.94
C VAL A 110 11.01 -7.26 -15.42
N MET A 111 10.94 -6.84 -14.15
CA MET A 111 11.98 -6.04 -13.50
C MET A 111 13.36 -6.71 -13.64
N GLN A 112 13.44 -8.03 -13.43
CA GLN A 112 14.68 -8.78 -13.59
C GLN A 112 15.17 -8.85 -15.04
N LEU A 113 14.29 -8.85 -16.02
CA LEU A 113 14.70 -8.70 -17.43
C LEU A 113 15.30 -7.32 -17.71
N CYS A 114 14.77 -6.25 -17.10
CA CYS A 114 15.38 -4.92 -17.17
C CYS A 114 16.77 -4.92 -16.52
N ASN A 115 16.92 -5.55 -15.35
CA ASN A 115 18.24 -5.72 -14.73
C ASN A 115 19.16 -6.53 -15.64
N PHE A 116 18.71 -7.60 -16.30
CA PHE A 116 19.49 -8.36 -17.26
C PHE A 116 20.03 -7.49 -18.42
N LEU A 117 19.20 -6.61 -18.96
CA LEU A 117 19.56 -5.79 -20.13
C LEU A 117 20.49 -4.61 -19.80
N PHE A 118 20.35 -4.02 -18.61
CA PHE A 118 21.03 -2.78 -18.22
C PHE A 118 22.09 -2.94 -17.14
N TRP A 119 22.38 -4.20 -16.71
CA TRP A 119 23.39 -4.43 -15.68
C TRP A 119 24.79 -4.06 -16.19
N SER A 120 25.57 -3.46 -15.33
CA SER A 120 26.96 -3.13 -15.59
C SER A 120 27.84 -3.58 -14.43
N GLN A 121 29.14 -3.67 -14.65
CA GLN A 121 30.10 -3.96 -13.58
C GLN A 121 30.49 -2.70 -12.77
N ASN A 122 29.96 -1.54 -13.14
CA ASN A 122 30.21 -0.27 -12.52
C ASN A 122 29.15 0.08 -11.46
N ILE A 123 29.33 1.20 -10.77
CA ILE A 123 28.38 1.73 -9.77
C ILE A 123 26.98 2.00 -10.36
N SER A 124 26.89 2.24 -11.67
CA SER A 124 25.62 2.47 -12.36
C SER A 124 24.60 1.35 -12.19
N ARG A 125 25.04 0.09 -11.93
CA ARG A 125 24.11 -1.02 -11.64
C ARG A 125 23.27 -0.79 -10.39
N ILE A 126 23.82 -0.09 -9.38
CA ILE A 126 23.10 0.28 -8.16
C ILE A 126 21.91 1.20 -8.50
N ILE A 127 22.18 2.18 -9.37
CA ILE A 127 21.18 3.16 -9.80
C ILE A 127 20.12 2.48 -10.66
N TYR A 128 20.51 1.68 -11.67
CA TYR A 128 19.57 0.93 -12.52
C TYR A 128 18.68 0.00 -11.70
N PHE A 129 19.26 -0.76 -10.78
CA PHE A 129 18.53 -1.64 -9.88
C PHE A 129 17.45 -0.91 -9.08
N SER A 130 17.82 0.22 -8.47
CA SER A 130 16.89 1.02 -7.65
C SER A 130 15.80 1.68 -8.50
N ILE A 131 16.15 2.16 -9.69
CA ILE A 131 15.19 2.71 -10.66
C ILE A 131 14.19 1.63 -11.08
N PHE A 132 14.65 0.46 -11.54
CA PHE A 132 13.75 -0.57 -12.03
C PHE A 132 12.85 -1.11 -10.92
N TRP A 133 13.39 -1.32 -9.72
CA TRP A 133 12.54 -1.70 -8.58
C TRP A 133 11.42 -0.69 -8.37
N THR A 134 11.75 0.59 -8.26
CA THR A 134 10.78 1.66 -8.01
C THR A 134 9.78 1.81 -9.16
N LEU A 135 10.23 1.78 -10.41
CA LEU A 135 9.35 1.87 -11.58
C LEU A 135 8.33 0.72 -11.62
N PHE A 136 8.74 -0.51 -11.33
CA PHE A 136 7.82 -1.63 -11.33
C PHE A 136 6.85 -1.60 -10.15
N GLU A 137 7.22 -1.01 -9.00
CA GLU A 137 6.28 -0.71 -7.91
C GLU A 137 5.26 0.37 -8.32
N ILE A 138 5.68 1.44 -9.01
CA ILE A 138 4.77 2.47 -9.54
C ILE A 138 3.80 1.84 -10.57
N ILE A 139 4.32 1.05 -11.51
CA ILE A 139 3.50 0.38 -12.53
C ILE A 139 2.50 -0.57 -11.85
N ARG A 140 2.93 -1.40 -10.90
CA ARG A 140 2.05 -2.30 -10.14
C ARG A 140 0.98 -1.55 -9.36
N GLY A 141 1.34 -0.40 -8.80
CA GLY A 141 0.41 0.46 -8.05
C GLY A 141 -0.61 1.20 -8.91
N SER A 142 -0.38 1.29 -10.24
CA SER A 142 -1.20 2.09 -11.15
C SER A 142 -1.86 1.27 -12.27
N PHE A 143 -1.26 0.14 -12.67
CA PHE A 143 -1.70 -0.65 -13.82
C PHE A 143 -3.06 -1.33 -13.54
N PHE A 144 -3.99 -1.28 -14.49
CA PHE A 144 -5.40 -1.65 -14.34
C PHE A 144 -6.06 -0.85 -13.21
N SER A 145 -6.57 -1.55 -12.18
CA SER A 145 -7.10 -0.92 -10.96
C SER A 145 -6.00 -0.47 -10.00
N GLY A 146 -4.76 -0.95 -10.23
CA GLY A 146 -3.62 -0.77 -9.34
C GLY A 146 -3.71 -1.61 -8.05
N LEU A 147 -2.55 -2.02 -7.52
CA LEU A 147 -2.46 -2.63 -6.20
C LEU A 147 -1.14 -2.23 -5.53
N PRO A 148 -1.03 -1.03 -4.92
CA PRO A 148 0.17 -0.58 -4.22
C PRO A 148 0.32 -1.25 -2.84
N TRP A 149 -0.09 -2.53 -2.71
CA TRP A 149 -0.02 -3.28 -1.46
C TRP A 149 1.41 -3.73 -1.19
N ASN A 150 1.88 -3.55 0.05
CA ASN A 150 3.22 -3.94 0.48
C ASN A 150 4.36 -3.43 -0.42
N VAL A 151 4.29 -2.16 -0.89
CA VAL A 151 5.46 -1.45 -1.43
C VAL A 151 6.55 -1.41 -0.36
N ILE A 152 7.82 -1.53 -0.76
CA ILE A 152 8.94 -1.63 0.19
C ILE A 152 8.93 -0.53 1.26
N ALA A 153 8.43 0.65 0.96
CA ALA A 153 8.29 1.74 1.93
C ALA A 153 7.52 1.35 3.20
N TYR A 154 6.52 0.47 3.09
CA TYR A 154 5.73 0.03 4.24
C TYR A 154 6.51 -0.84 5.24
N SER A 155 7.66 -1.36 4.86
CA SER A 155 8.54 -2.10 5.78
C SER A 155 9.27 -1.21 6.81
N TRP A 156 9.10 0.12 6.74
CA TRP A 156 9.67 1.08 7.69
C TRP A 156 8.71 1.46 8.83
N THR A 157 7.58 0.78 8.97
CA THR A 157 6.54 1.08 9.99
C THR A 157 7.06 1.07 11.42
N TRP A 158 8.15 0.35 11.69
CA TRP A 158 8.83 0.32 12.99
C TRP A 158 9.59 1.61 13.33
N SER A 159 9.84 2.50 12.36
CA SER A 159 10.60 3.75 12.56
C SER A 159 9.79 4.98 12.17
N ILE A 160 9.15 5.60 13.16
CA ILE A 160 8.35 6.82 12.95
C ILE A 160 9.19 7.93 12.28
N SER A 161 10.48 8.06 12.62
CA SER A 161 11.36 9.06 12.02
C SER A 161 11.60 8.81 10.54
N ILE A 162 11.84 7.56 10.11
CA ILE A 162 12.02 7.24 8.69
C ILE A 162 10.73 7.46 7.92
N MET A 163 9.59 7.10 8.50
CA MET A 163 8.28 7.33 7.90
C MET A 163 8.04 8.83 7.58
N GLN A 164 8.59 9.78 8.34
CA GLN A 164 8.41 11.20 8.06
C GLN A 164 8.91 11.63 6.68
N SER A 165 9.84 10.89 6.08
CA SER A 165 10.30 11.14 4.70
C SER A 165 9.20 11.07 3.65
N LEU A 166 8.10 10.37 3.96
CA LEU A 166 6.90 10.30 3.12
C LEU A 166 6.30 11.69 2.83
N SER A 167 6.44 12.63 3.75
CA SER A 167 5.99 14.02 3.55
C SER A 167 6.75 14.79 2.46
N ILE A 168 7.90 14.26 2.04
CA ILE A 168 8.71 14.82 0.95
C ILE A 168 8.62 13.96 -0.31
N PHE A 169 8.80 12.65 -0.15
CA PHE A 169 9.07 11.73 -1.26
C PHE A 169 7.92 10.75 -1.56
N GLY A 170 6.92 10.62 -0.67
CA GLY A 170 5.88 9.59 -0.76
C GLY A 170 6.43 8.16 -0.66
N ILE A 171 5.55 7.18 -0.87
CA ILE A 171 5.93 5.76 -0.75
C ILE A 171 6.96 5.34 -1.81
N TYR A 172 6.88 5.88 -3.02
CA TYR A 172 7.79 5.47 -4.11
C TYR A 172 9.17 6.07 -3.95
N GLY A 173 9.28 7.30 -3.41
CA GLY A 173 10.57 7.87 -3.09
C GLY A 173 11.26 7.14 -1.94
N LEU A 174 10.55 6.79 -0.87
CA LEU A 174 11.11 5.98 0.21
C LEU A 174 11.48 4.56 -0.27
N CYS A 175 10.72 3.98 -1.20
CA CYS A 175 11.08 2.73 -1.87
C CYS A 175 12.43 2.87 -2.61
N PHE A 176 12.60 3.91 -3.43
CA PHE A 176 13.83 4.18 -4.17
C PHE A 176 15.05 4.33 -3.23
N PHE A 177 14.91 5.13 -2.16
CA PHE A 177 16.00 5.32 -1.20
C PHE A 177 16.33 4.04 -0.44
N THR A 178 15.34 3.21 -0.11
CA THR A 178 15.57 1.90 0.50
C THR A 178 16.40 0.99 -0.41
N CYS A 179 16.08 0.94 -1.70
CA CYS A 179 16.84 0.16 -2.69
C CYS A 179 18.27 0.68 -2.85
N ILE A 180 18.47 2.00 -2.95
CA ILE A 180 19.81 2.62 -3.02
C ILE A 180 20.65 2.27 -1.78
N ILE A 181 20.09 2.47 -0.58
CA ILE A 181 20.79 2.19 0.68
C ILE A 181 21.20 0.72 0.73
N SER A 182 20.28 -0.20 0.41
CA SER A 182 20.54 -1.64 0.41
C SER A 182 21.63 -2.01 -0.59
N ALA A 183 21.49 -1.59 -1.85
CA ALA A 183 22.42 -1.94 -2.90
C ALA A 183 23.81 -1.34 -2.68
N CYS A 184 23.91 -0.10 -2.17
CA CYS A 184 25.17 0.54 -1.84
C CYS A 184 25.93 -0.22 -0.74
N PHE A 185 25.22 -0.55 0.35
CA PHE A 185 25.82 -1.26 1.49
C PHE A 185 26.37 -2.63 1.06
N PHE A 186 25.56 -3.43 0.39
CA PHE A 186 25.96 -4.78 -0.03
C PHE A 186 26.97 -4.78 -1.18
N SER A 187 26.95 -3.80 -2.08
CA SER A 187 27.97 -3.63 -3.11
C SER A 187 29.37 -3.40 -2.51
N ALA A 188 29.46 -2.57 -1.47
CA ALA A 188 30.71 -2.28 -0.80
C ALA A 188 31.21 -3.44 0.06
N TYR A 189 30.31 -4.21 0.68
CA TYR A 189 30.67 -5.44 1.38
C TYR A 189 31.33 -6.46 0.44
N ASN A 190 30.79 -6.61 -0.76
CA ASN A 190 31.32 -7.55 -1.75
C ASN A 190 32.64 -7.08 -2.38
N ASN A 191 32.86 -5.76 -2.52
CA ASN A 191 34.07 -5.19 -3.10
C ASN A 191 34.43 -3.83 -2.48
N LYS A 192 35.55 -3.79 -1.78
CA LYS A 192 36.07 -2.58 -1.08
C LYS A 192 36.24 -1.34 -1.99
N LYS A 193 36.37 -1.54 -3.32
CA LYS A 193 36.36 -0.45 -4.30
C LYS A 193 35.12 0.44 -4.20
N TYR A 194 34.00 -0.10 -3.71
CA TYR A 194 32.73 0.60 -3.55
C TYR A 194 32.52 1.16 -2.12
N PHE A 195 33.59 1.29 -1.32
CA PHE A 195 33.46 1.82 0.05
C PHE A 195 32.80 3.20 0.10
N LEU A 196 33.05 4.06 -0.91
CA LEU A 196 32.37 5.37 -1.02
C LEU A 196 30.85 5.24 -1.06
N SER A 197 30.32 4.12 -1.61
CA SER A 197 28.86 3.90 -1.63
C SER A 197 28.26 3.71 -0.24
N ILE A 198 29.01 3.21 0.75
CA ILE A 198 28.57 3.15 2.15
C ILE A 198 28.42 4.57 2.72
N LEU A 199 29.37 5.44 2.46
CA LEU A 199 29.31 6.84 2.92
C LEU A 199 28.08 7.54 2.32
N ILE A 200 27.81 7.33 1.03
CA ILE A 200 26.64 7.90 0.35
C ILE A 200 25.35 7.36 0.98
N SER A 201 25.21 6.02 1.11
CA SER A 201 24.01 5.42 1.70
C SER A 201 23.81 5.81 3.17
N GLY A 202 24.89 5.86 3.94
CA GLY A 202 24.88 6.34 5.32
C GLY A 202 24.44 7.78 5.43
N SER A 203 24.96 8.67 4.58
CA SER A 203 24.58 10.09 4.55
C SER A 203 23.09 10.28 4.20
N ILE A 204 22.58 9.54 3.23
CA ILE A 204 21.14 9.54 2.87
C ILE A 204 20.30 9.10 4.08
N LEU A 205 20.64 7.98 4.71
CA LEU A 205 19.90 7.46 5.86
C LEU A 205 19.94 8.44 7.04
N ILE A 206 21.10 9.00 7.34
CA ILE A 206 21.27 10.02 8.40
C ILE A 206 20.43 11.26 8.10
N ALA A 207 20.42 11.76 6.86
CA ALA A 207 19.61 12.90 6.48
C ALA A 207 18.11 12.63 6.67
N ILE A 208 17.62 11.45 6.26
CA ILE A 208 16.24 11.00 6.46
C ILE A 208 15.92 10.94 7.97
N LEU A 209 16.82 10.38 8.78
CA LEU A 209 16.63 10.26 10.22
C LEU A 209 16.61 11.62 10.93
N ILE A 210 17.54 12.52 10.59
CA ILE A 210 17.59 13.88 11.17
C ILE A 210 16.32 14.65 10.83
N TYR A 211 15.91 14.64 9.56
CA TYR A 211 14.68 15.30 9.13
C TYR A 211 13.47 14.75 9.87
N GLY A 212 13.32 13.43 9.89
CA GLY A 212 12.17 12.80 10.50
C GLY A 212 12.14 12.97 12.02
N HIS A 213 13.28 12.86 12.68
CA HIS A 213 13.40 13.09 14.12
C HIS A 213 13.03 14.53 14.49
N SER A 214 13.56 15.52 13.73
CA SER A 214 13.19 16.92 13.91
C SER A 214 11.68 17.15 13.75
N ARG A 215 11.06 16.52 12.75
CA ARG A 215 9.61 16.66 12.53
C ARG A 215 8.80 16.05 13.68
N VAL A 216 9.23 14.91 14.22
CA VAL A 216 8.55 14.26 15.34
C VAL A 216 8.68 15.06 16.65
N ILE A 217 9.90 15.56 16.97
CA ILE A 217 10.12 16.30 18.22
C ILE A 217 9.40 17.66 18.21
N ASN A 218 9.35 18.32 17.04
CA ASN A 218 8.70 19.63 16.93
C ASN A 218 7.17 19.54 16.75
N TYR A 219 6.62 18.33 16.70
CA TYR A 219 5.18 18.13 16.61
C TYR A 219 4.55 18.10 18.00
N GLU A 220 3.49 18.87 18.17
CA GLU A 220 2.61 18.84 19.32
C GLU A 220 1.16 18.71 18.83
N ASP A 221 0.38 17.84 19.45
CA ASP A 221 -1.05 17.74 19.19
C ASP A 221 -1.74 19.03 19.68
N LYS A 222 -2.08 19.91 18.72
CA LYS A 222 -2.90 21.10 18.97
C LYS A 222 -4.29 20.80 18.52
N PHE A 223 -5.26 21.18 19.32
CA PHE A 223 -6.67 20.96 19.06
C PHE A 223 -7.34 22.32 18.81
N ASN A 224 -8.09 22.42 17.72
CA ASN A 224 -8.97 23.56 17.50
C ASN A 224 -10.11 23.52 18.54
N ASP A 225 -10.87 24.62 18.67
CA ASP A 225 -12.16 24.65 19.39
C ASP A 225 -13.23 23.78 18.68
N SER A 226 -12.78 22.74 17.98
CA SER A 226 -13.61 21.82 17.22
C SER A 226 -14.47 20.96 18.15
N GLU A 227 -15.65 20.65 17.66
CA GLU A 227 -16.56 19.71 18.30
C GLU A 227 -15.89 18.35 18.56
N GLU A 228 -16.29 17.70 19.63
CA GLU A 228 -15.87 16.33 19.89
C GLU A 228 -16.49 15.38 18.87
N ILE A 229 -15.66 14.46 18.36
CA ILE A 229 -16.06 13.41 17.44
C ILE A 229 -16.26 12.12 18.22
N ARG A 230 -17.33 11.40 17.89
CA ARG A 230 -17.56 10.03 18.35
C ARG A 230 -17.19 9.05 17.25
N LEU A 231 -16.14 8.27 17.47
CA LEU A 231 -15.72 7.18 16.58
C LEU A 231 -16.35 5.88 17.04
N ILE A 232 -17.00 5.16 16.13
CA ILE A 232 -17.69 3.90 16.43
C ILE A 232 -16.96 2.76 15.71
N SER A 233 -16.74 1.67 16.43
CA SER A 233 -16.23 0.40 15.91
C SER A 233 -17.32 -0.66 15.94
N SER A 234 -17.36 -1.55 14.96
CA SER A 234 -18.23 -2.71 14.99
C SER A 234 -17.45 -4.02 14.89
N ASN A 235 -18.10 -5.10 15.38
CA ASN A 235 -17.50 -6.45 15.36
C ASN A 235 -18.54 -7.47 14.89
N PHE A 236 -19.19 -7.19 13.78
CA PHE A 236 -20.19 -8.09 13.23
C PHE A 236 -19.62 -8.98 12.15
N ASP A 237 -19.99 -10.27 12.17
CA ASP A 237 -19.73 -11.16 11.05
C ASP A 237 -20.46 -10.71 9.79
N GLN A 238 -19.87 -10.95 8.64
CA GLN A 238 -20.38 -10.44 7.37
C GLN A 238 -21.81 -10.89 7.06
N ASN A 239 -22.19 -12.09 7.46
CA ASN A 239 -23.52 -12.69 7.24
C ASN A 239 -24.62 -12.12 8.15
N ILE A 240 -24.29 -11.55 9.33
CA ILE A 240 -25.28 -11.01 10.28
C ILE A 240 -25.25 -9.50 10.38
N LYS A 241 -24.25 -8.85 9.77
CA LYS A 241 -24.03 -7.40 9.95
C LYS A 241 -25.24 -6.54 9.54
N TRP A 242 -26.08 -7.00 8.64
CA TRP A 242 -27.28 -6.30 8.18
C TRP A 242 -28.57 -6.84 8.81
N SER A 243 -28.51 -7.68 9.85
CA SER A 243 -29.69 -8.01 10.63
C SER A 243 -30.19 -6.78 11.39
N ASP A 244 -31.48 -6.68 11.62
CA ASP A 244 -32.08 -5.56 12.35
C ASP A 244 -31.46 -5.40 13.74
N ASP A 245 -31.15 -6.49 14.42
CA ASP A 245 -30.49 -6.50 15.72
C ASP A 245 -29.09 -5.85 15.63
N SER A 246 -28.26 -6.23 14.66
CA SER A 246 -26.93 -5.67 14.46
C SER A 246 -26.98 -4.19 14.09
N ILE A 247 -27.89 -3.81 13.21
CA ILE A 247 -28.09 -2.41 12.82
C ILE A 247 -28.57 -1.58 14.02
N ASN A 248 -29.54 -2.05 14.79
CA ASN A 248 -30.04 -1.33 15.95
C ASN A 248 -28.95 -1.17 17.03
N LYS A 249 -28.14 -2.20 17.26
CA LYS A 249 -27.02 -2.14 18.22
C LYS A 249 -25.99 -1.09 17.81
N ILE A 250 -25.57 -1.05 16.55
CA ILE A 250 -24.57 -0.06 16.12
C ILE A 250 -25.16 1.37 16.13
N LEU A 251 -26.40 1.56 15.69
CA LEU A 251 -27.05 2.86 15.69
C LEU A 251 -27.25 3.41 17.11
N SER A 252 -27.47 2.54 18.12
CA SER A 252 -27.59 2.95 19.51
C SER A 252 -26.32 3.58 20.10
N LEU A 253 -25.16 3.37 19.47
CA LEU A 253 -23.88 3.99 19.85
C LEU A 253 -23.72 5.42 19.34
N GLY A 254 -24.54 5.85 18.38
CA GLY A 254 -24.49 7.20 17.82
C GLY A 254 -24.89 8.26 18.82
N SER A 255 -24.28 9.44 18.75
CA SER A 255 -24.66 10.62 19.56
C SER A 255 -25.60 11.51 18.76
N LYS A 256 -26.54 12.18 19.47
CA LYS A 256 -27.38 13.22 18.89
C LYS A 256 -26.66 14.57 18.82
N ASP A 257 -25.69 14.78 19.70
CA ASP A 257 -25.05 16.08 19.92
C ASP A 257 -23.63 16.14 19.30
N LYS A 258 -23.03 15.00 18.97
CA LYS A 258 -21.65 14.92 18.42
C LYS A 258 -21.66 14.31 17.03
N ILE A 259 -20.69 14.70 16.21
CA ILE A 259 -20.45 14.03 14.92
C ILE A 259 -20.07 12.59 15.23
N SER A 260 -20.87 11.64 14.73
CA SER A 260 -20.66 10.21 14.93
C SER A 260 -20.26 9.53 13.64
N ILE A 261 -19.14 8.80 13.65
CA ILE A 261 -18.56 8.18 12.46
C ILE A 261 -18.69 6.66 12.57
N PHE A 262 -19.41 6.07 11.63
CA PHE A 262 -19.73 4.65 11.57
C PHE A 262 -18.92 3.92 10.48
N PRO A 263 -18.71 2.59 10.62
CA PRO A 263 -18.01 1.81 9.63
C PRO A 263 -18.67 1.75 8.24
N GLU A 264 -17.93 1.21 7.27
CA GLU A 264 -18.37 0.93 5.90
C GLU A 264 -19.61 0.03 5.89
N THR A 265 -20.63 0.42 5.11
CA THR A 265 -21.90 -0.29 4.92
C THR A 265 -22.57 -0.75 6.23
N SER A 266 -22.36 0.01 7.32
CA SER A 266 -22.83 -0.35 8.66
C SER A 266 -24.35 -0.26 8.83
N ILE A 267 -25.01 0.64 8.10
CA ILE A 267 -26.46 0.83 8.19
C ILE A 267 -27.25 0.08 7.10
N GLY A 268 -26.54 -0.73 6.29
CA GLY A 268 -27.17 -1.41 5.16
C GLY A 268 -27.57 -0.44 4.05
N PHE A 269 -28.82 -0.50 3.59
CA PHE A 269 -29.32 0.45 2.60
C PHE A 269 -29.51 1.84 3.21
N THR A 270 -29.46 2.88 2.35
CA THR A 270 -29.68 4.29 2.71
C THR A 270 -30.92 4.45 3.59
N LYS A 271 -30.77 5.14 4.71
CA LYS A 271 -31.80 5.46 5.68
C LYS A 271 -31.69 6.93 6.08
N ASP A 272 -32.76 7.46 6.64
CA ASP A 272 -32.70 8.75 7.33
C ASP A 272 -31.85 8.60 8.60
N ILE A 273 -30.78 9.37 8.66
CA ILE A 273 -29.86 9.41 9.80
C ILE A 273 -29.75 10.84 10.34
N PRO A 274 -29.42 11.05 11.61
CA PRO A 274 -29.15 12.38 12.14
C PRO A 274 -28.13 13.15 11.29
N LEU A 275 -28.34 14.47 11.20
CA LEU A 275 -27.55 15.34 10.32
C LEU A 275 -26.06 15.38 10.66
N ASN A 276 -25.70 15.06 11.89
CA ASN A 276 -24.34 14.99 12.40
C ASN A 276 -23.71 13.58 12.31
N TRP A 277 -24.35 12.62 11.64
CA TRP A 277 -23.78 11.28 11.47
C TRP A 277 -23.11 11.12 10.11
N ILE A 278 -21.94 10.44 10.12
CA ILE A 278 -21.23 9.97 8.94
C ILE A 278 -21.30 8.45 8.96
N ALA A 279 -22.02 7.85 8.01
CA ALA A 279 -22.26 6.41 8.04
C ALA A 279 -22.02 5.76 6.67
N GLY A 280 -21.44 4.56 6.70
CA GLY A 280 -21.32 3.72 5.52
C GLY A 280 -22.66 3.07 5.16
N THR A 281 -23.10 3.20 3.91
CA THR A 281 -24.39 2.72 3.40
C THR A 281 -24.27 2.12 2.01
N VAL A 282 -25.26 1.37 1.58
CA VAL A 282 -25.47 0.98 0.20
C VAL A 282 -26.53 1.90 -0.41
N ARG A 283 -26.11 2.77 -1.31
CA ARG A 283 -27.00 3.68 -2.04
C ARG A 283 -27.49 3.02 -3.31
N LYS A 284 -28.79 3.08 -3.57
CA LYS A 284 -29.41 2.63 -4.81
C LYS A 284 -29.92 3.84 -5.58
N GLU A 285 -29.51 3.95 -6.83
CA GLU A 285 -30.01 4.97 -7.75
C GLU A 285 -30.30 4.28 -9.10
N ASP A 286 -31.50 4.40 -9.57
CA ASP A 286 -32.04 3.65 -10.71
C ASP A 286 -31.82 2.14 -10.56
N LYS A 287 -30.96 1.56 -11.41
CA LYS A 287 -30.60 0.14 -11.39
C LYS A 287 -29.20 -0.12 -10.87
N LYS A 288 -28.52 0.91 -10.36
CA LYS A 288 -27.13 0.84 -9.88
C LYS A 288 -27.08 0.84 -8.37
N TYR A 289 -26.09 0.14 -7.84
CA TYR A 289 -25.76 0.13 -6.42
C TYR A 289 -24.39 0.77 -6.21
N TYR A 290 -24.26 1.59 -5.18
CA TYR A 290 -23.03 2.26 -4.82
C TYR A 290 -22.67 1.93 -3.36
N ASN A 291 -21.41 1.66 -3.12
CA ASN A 291 -20.84 1.64 -1.76
C ASN A 291 -20.57 3.09 -1.39
N SER A 292 -21.31 3.60 -0.43
CA SER A 292 -21.37 5.04 -0.18
C SER A 292 -21.08 5.39 1.28
N MET A 293 -20.57 6.59 1.50
CA MET A 293 -20.51 7.28 2.77
C MET A 293 -21.57 8.37 2.75
N GLN A 294 -22.48 8.32 3.70
CA GLN A 294 -23.56 9.31 3.86
C GLN A 294 -23.21 10.27 4.99
N TYR A 295 -23.39 11.57 4.77
CA TYR A 295 -23.36 12.63 5.77
C TYR A 295 -24.51 13.58 5.54
N SER A 296 -25.42 13.68 6.50
CA SER A 296 -26.69 14.41 6.27
C SER A 296 -27.39 13.88 5.00
N ASN A 297 -27.69 14.73 4.06
CA ASN A 297 -28.30 14.40 2.77
C ASN A 297 -27.28 14.25 1.62
N ASN A 298 -25.98 14.34 1.93
CA ASN A 298 -24.91 14.21 0.93
C ASN A 298 -24.34 12.80 0.91
N PHE A 299 -23.89 12.37 -0.25
CA PHE A 299 -23.27 11.08 -0.45
C PHE A 299 -21.93 11.22 -1.16
N TYR A 300 -20.98 10.41 -0.70
CA TYR A 300 -19.76 10.11 -1.42
C TYR A 300 -19.81 8.65 -1.83
N ASP A 301 -19.81 8.38 -3.13
CA ASP A 301 -19.81 7.04 -3.69
C ASP A 301 -18.38 6.58 -3.95
N LYS A 302 -18.05 5.37 -3.57
CA LYS A 302 -16.72 4.78 -3.73
C LYS A 302 -16.29 4.80 -5.19
N GLU A 303 -15.10 5.36 -5.46
CA GLU A 303 -14.54 5.50 -6.81
C GLU A 303 -13.56 4.40 -7.17
N LYS A 304 -12.85 3.84 -6.17
CA LYS A 304 -11.92 2.73 -6.34
C LYS A 304 -12.52 1.44 -5.79
N LEU A 305 -13.08 0.65 -6.66
CA LEU A 305 -13.69 -0.63 -6.31
C LEU A 305 -12.64 -1.74 -6.24
N VAL A 306 -12.87 -2.73 -5.35
CA VAL A 306 -12.02 -3.91 -5.22
C VAL A 306 -12.33 -4.90 -6.35
N PRO A 307 -11.34 -5.27 -7.17
CA PRO A 307 -11.53 -6.26 -8.24
C PRO A 307 -12.03 -7.60 -7.70
N PHE A 308 -12.87 -8.27 -8.43
CA PHE A 308 -13.47 -9.59 -8.16
C PHE A 308 -14.40 -9.66 -6.95
N THR A 309 -14.46 -8.65 -6.10
CA THR A 309 -15.36 -8.58 -4.94
C THR A 309 -16.44 -7.51 -5.10
N GLU A 310 -16.10 -6.33 -5.55
CA GLU A 310 -17.02 -5.21 -5.78
C GLU A 310 -17.37 -5.01 -7.25
N PHE A 311 -16.48 -5.41 -8.16
CA PHE A 311 -16.74 -5.48 -9.60
C PHE A 311 -15.95 -6.62 -10.24
N LEU A 312 -16.42 -7.10 -11.40
CA LEU A 312 -15.73 -8.13 -12.18
C LEU A 312 -14.94 -7.47 -13.33
N PRO A 313 -13.59 -7.43 -13.27
CA PRO A 313 -12.80 -6.97 -14.40
C PRO A 313 -13.08 -7.82 -15.63
N PHE A 314 -13.16 -7.21 -16.83
CA PHE A 314 -13.42 -7.94 -18.08
C PHE A 314 -14.65 -8.85 -18.01
N GLU A 315 -15.75 -8.35 -17.44
CA GLU A 315 -16.95 -9.13 -17.15
C GLU A 315 -17.42 -10.00 -18.34
N ASN A 316 -17.39 -9.46 -19.56
CA ASN A 316 -17.80 -10.19 -20.76
C ASN A 316 -16.95 -11.46 -21.02
N ILE A 317 -15.63 -11.39 -20.72
CA ILE A 317 -14.72 -12.53 -20.89
C ILE A 317 -14.95 -13.54 -19.77
N PHE A 318 -14.95 -13.10 -18.52
CA PHE A 318 -15.12 -14.01 -17.39
C PHE A 318 -16.48 -14.68 -17.38
N ARG A 319 -17.58 -13.98 -17.73
CA ARG A 319 -18.92 -14.60 -17.79
C ARG A 319 -19.11 -15.58 -18.94
N SER A 320 -18.21 -15.63 -19.92
CA SER A 320 -18.20 -16.69 -20.93
C SER A 320 -17.71 -18.04 -20.36
N ILE A 321 -17.05 -18.02 -19.21
CA ILE A 321 -16.54 -19.21 -18.52
C ILE A 321 -17.55 -19.61 -17.44
N ASP A 322 -18.07 -20.85 -17.52
CA ASP A 322 -19.21 -21.31 -16.71
C ASP A 322 -19.01 -21.14 -15.20
N ILE A 323 -17.78 -21.38 -14.70
CA ILE A 323 -17.48 -21.27 -13.28
C ILE A 323 -17.66 -19.86 -12.73
N PHE A 324 -17.43 -18.81 -13.54
CA PHE A 324 -17.61 -17.42 -13.13
C PHE A 324 -19.05 -16.94 -13.19
N LYS A 325 -19.97 -17.73 -13.77
CA LYS A 325 -21.41 -17.47 -13.70
C LYS A 325 -21.99 -17.60 -12.29
N LEU A 326 -21.26 -18.31 -11.41
CA LEU A 326 -21.62 -18.46 -9.99
C LEU A 326 -21.37 -17.18 -9.17
N ILE A 327 -20.55 -16.25 -9.67
CA ILE A 327 -20.32 -14.98 -9.00
C ILE A 327 -21.58 -14.12 -9.09
N PRO A 328 -22.07 -13.54 -7.98
CA PRO A 328 -23.26 -12.69 -7.97
C PRO A 328 -23.21 -11.56 -9.01
N LYS A 329 -24.34 -11.20 -9.58
CA LYS A 329 -24.44 -10.13 -10.59
C LYS A 329 -24.53 -8.72 -9.99
N ASN A 330 -24.78 -8.61 -8.69
CA ASN A 330 -25.02 -7.33 -8.03
C ASN A 330 -23.69 -6.71 -7.58
N PHE A 331 -22.95 -6.16 -8.54
CA PHE A 331 -21.74 -5.40 -8.27
C PHE A 331 -22.05 -3.93 -7.97
N PHE A 332 -21.11 -3.29 -7.27
CA PHE A 332 -21.16 -1.84 -7.11
C PHE A 332 -20.76 -1.14 -8.40
N SER A 333 -21.37 0.04 -8.61
CA SER A 333 -20.98 0.97 -9.65
C SER A 333 -19.92 1.93 -9.13
N ILE A 334 -19.04 2.39 -10.01
CA ILE A 334 -18.01 3.39 -9.69
C ILE A 334 -18.70 4.74 -9.44
N GLY A 335 -18.33 5.38 -8.33
CA GLY A 335 -18.80 6.71 -7.99
C GLY A 335 -18.25 7.79 -8.93
N GLU A 336 -19.08 8.77 -9.27
CA GLU A 336 -18.71 9.96 -10.03
C GLU A 336 -19.00 11.21 -9.17
N ASN A 337 -18.15 11.45 -8.15
CA ASN A 337 -18.39 12.52 -7.20
C ASN A 337 -18.02 13.88 -7.81
N LYS A 338 -19.00 14.71 -8.09
CA LYS A 338 -18.83 16.03 -8.71
C LYS A 338 -18.52 17.15 -7.72
N SER A 339 -18.78 16.92 -6.43
CA SER A 339 -18.55 17.87 -5.34
C SER A 339 -17.98 17.17 -4.13
N LEU A 340 -17.32 17.93 -3.25
CA LEU A 340 -16.89 17.42 -1.96
C LEU A 340 -18.12 17.03 -1.12
N PHE A 341 -18.00 15.89 -0.49
CA PHE A 341 -18.99 15.32 0.42
C PHE A 341 -19.34 16.27 1.59
N ASN A 342 -18.31 16.88 2.16
CA ASN A 342 -18.34 17.96 3.13
C ASN A 342 -16.99 18.68 3.02
N ASN A 343 -16.97 19.99 3.07
CA ASN A 343 -15.72 20.76 2.93
C ASN A 343 -14.67 20.43 3.99
N ASN A 344 -15.09 19.93 5.16
CA ASN A 344 -14.21 19.69 6.30
C ASN A 344 -13.62 18.27 6.35
N PHE A 345 -14.28 17.28 5.75
CA PHE A 345 -13.85 15.89 5.83
C PHE A 345 -13.58 15.31 4.44
N LEU A 346 -12.38 14.76 4.28
CA LEU A 346 -12.01 14.04 3.08
C LEU A 346 -12.49 12.59 3.18
N PRO A 347 -13.48 12.16 2.39
CA PRO A 347 -13.98 10.80 2.45
C PRO A 347 -13.01 9.81 1.81
N SER A 348 -12.92 8.62 2.41
CA SER A 348 -12.15 7.48 1.91
C SER A 348 -12.82 6.18 2.35
N ILE A 349 -13.24 5.36 1.41
CA ILE A 349 -13.92 4.11 1.70
C ILE A 349 -12.96 2.93 1.49
N CYS A 350 -12.59 2.26 2.60
CA CYS A 350 -11.86 1.00 2.62
C CYS A 350 -10.61 1.03 1.71
N TYR A 351 -10.61 0.28 0.64
CA TYR A 351 -9.55 0.12 -0.36
C TYR A 351 -9.01 1.45 -0.93
N GLU A 352 -9.82 2.51 -0.96
CA GLU A 352 -9.37 3.82 -1.45
C GLU A 352 -8.20 4.39 -0.65
N GLY A 353 -8.16 4.10 0.66
CA GLY A 353 -7.10 4.59 1.55
C GLY A 353 -5.70 4.07 1.22
N ILE A 354 -5.55 3.03 0.41
CA ILE A 354 -4.23 2.54 0.02
C ILE A 354 -3.61 3.35 -1.14
N PHE A 355 -4.40 4.18 -1.84
CA PHE A 355 -3.95 4.95 -3.02
C PHE A 355 -3.58 6.39 -2.65
N PRO A 356 -2.28 6.75 -2.66
CA PRO A 356 -1.85 8.11 -2.28
C PRO A 356 -2.48 9.20 -3.13
N LEU A 357 -2.43 9.04 -4.46
CA LEU A 357 -2.86 10.08 -5.40
C LEU A 357 -4.37 10.34 -5.35
N GLN A 358 -5.18 9.32 -5.03
CA GLN A 358 -6.62 9.49 -4.89
C GLN A 358 -6.96 10.37 -3.69
N THR A 359 -6.31 10.11 -2.56
CA THR A 359 -6.45 10.92 -1.35
C THR A 359 -6.05 12.37 -1.64
N LEU A 360 -4.88 12.59 -2.24
CA LEU A 360 -4.35 13.92 -2.52
C LEU A 360 -5.18 14.76 -3.50
N SER A 361 -5.89 14.12 -4.43
CA SER A 361 -6.63 14.84 -5.49
C SER A 361 -7.84 15.61 -4.97
N LYS A 362 -8.29 15.36 -3.74
CA LYS A 362 -9.52 15.88 -3.15
C LYS A 362 -9.31 16.81 -1.96
N ILE A 363 -8.06 17.06 -1.57
CA ILE A 363 -7.73 17.95 -0.45
C ILE A 363 -8.00 19.40 -0.84
N THR A 364 -8.66 20.13 0.07
CA THR A 364 -8.89 21.58 -0.01
C THR A 364 -8.29 22.28 1.21
N ASP A 365 -8.25 23.61 1.18
CA ASP A 365 -7.75 24.40 2.30
C ASP A 365 -8.61 24.23 3.56
N ASP A 366 -9.90 23.94 3.41
CA ASP A 366 -10.85 23.73 4.50
C ASP A 366 -10.83 22.29 5.04
N THR A 367 -10.08 21.36 4.41
CA THR A 367 -10.03 19.96 4.86
C THR A 367 -9.39 19.84 6.23
N LEU A 368 -10.13 19.38 7.22
CA LEU A 368 -9.66 19.18 8.60
C LEU A 368 -9.05 17.81 8.83
N ALA A 369 -9.68 16.76 8.30
CA ALA A 369 -9.28 15.37 8.53
C ALA A 369 -9.70 14.46 7.36
N ILE A 370 -9.01 13.33 7.24
CA ILE A 370 -9.45 12.20 6.41
C ILE A 370 -10.40 11.34 7.24
N VAL A 371 -11.59 11.06 6.72
CA VAL A 371 -12.52 10.08 7.31
C VAL A 371 -12.45 8.80 6.48
N ASN A 372 -11.83 7.77 7.03
CA ASN A 372 -11.72 6.47 6.41
C ASN A 372 -12.67 5.48 7.08
N ILE A 373 -13.67 5.01 6.35
CA ILE A 373 -14.57 3.95 6.82
C ILE A 373 -14.24 2.64 6.12
N SER A 374 -14.23 1.52 6.86
CA SER A 374 -13.80 0.24 6.30
C SER A 374 -14.56 -0.95 6.88
N ASN A 375 -14.59 -2.03 6.09
CA ASN A 375 -15.04 -3.34 6.53
C ASN A 375 -13.91 -4.35 6.36
N ASP A 376 -13.10 -4.51 7.40
CA ASP A 376 -11.93 -5.40 7.38
C ASP A 376 -12.30 -6.87 7.68
N ALA A 377 -13.60 -7.20 7.84
CA ALA A 377 -14.06 -8.59 8.02
C ALA A 377 -13.65 -9.53 6.88
N TRP A 378 -13.42 -8.98 5.68
CA TRP A 378 -12.93 -9.71 4.51
C TRP A 378 -11.50 -10.22 4.65
N PHE A 379 -10.68 -9.57 5.49
CA PHE A 379 -9.24 -9.82 5.62
C PHE A 379 -8.91 -10.84 6.70
N GLY A 380 -9.91 -11.31 7.45
CA GLY A 380 -9.70 -12.24 8.58
C GLY A 380 -9.03 -11.56 9.78
N ASN A 381 -8.42 -12.39 10.64
CA ASN A 381 -7.95 -11.91 11.95
C ASN A 381 -6.46 -11.62 12.05
N TYR A 382 -5.70 -11.73 10.95
CA TYR A 382 -4.24 -11.72 10.99
C TYR A 382 -3.63 -10.49 10.30
N ALA A 383 -2.78 -10.72 9.31
CA ALA A 383 -1.97 -9.71 8.66
C ALA A 383 -2.78 -8.64 7.92
N GLY A 384 -3.89 -9.03 7.26
CA GLY A 384 -4.64 -8.13 6.39
C GLY A 384 -5.08 -6.81 7.03
N PRO A 385 -5.80 -6.83 8.18
CA PRO A 385 -6.22 -5.60 8.86
C PRO A 385 -5.07 -4.73 9.34
N LEU A 386 -3.94 -5.33 9.79
CA LEU A 386 -2.75 -4.57 10.19
C LEU A 386 -2.07 -3.91 8.99
N GLN A 387 -1.88 -4.66 7.90
CA GLN A 387 -1.33 -4.11 6.66
C GLN A 387 -2.21 -2.98 6.13
N HIS A 388 -3.53 -3.14 6.16
CA HIS A 388 -4.46 -2.10 5.74
C HIS A 388 -4.33 -0.84 6.62
N LEU A 389 -4.26 -0.99 7.95
CA LEU A 389 -4.00 0.12 8.87
C LEU A 389 -2.67 0.82 8.54
N THR A 390 -1.61 0.07 8.30
CA THR A 390 -0.31 0.62 7.90
C THR A 390 -0.42 1.46 6.63
N HIS A 391 -1.10 0.97 5.60
CA HIS A 391 -1.25 1.71 4.35
C HIS A 391 -1.98 3.04 4.55
N VAL A 392 -3.09 3.06 5.27
CA VAL A 392 -3.85 4.29 5.51
C VAL A 392 -3.11 5.25 6.47
N ARG A 393 -2.35 4.72 7.42
CA ARG A 393 -1.50 5.49 8.33
C ARG A 393 -0.47 6.34 7.58
N TYR A 394 0.09 5.84 6.51
CA TYR A 394 1.05 6.57 5.68
C TYR A 394 0.41 7.80 5.01
N ARG A 395 -0.89 7.76 4.71
CA ARG A 395 -1.62 8.90 4.13
C ARG A 395 -1.59 10.12 5.03
N THR A 396 -1.61 9.96 6.35
CA THR A 396 -1.56 11.11 7.27
C THR A 396 -0.23 11.86 7.17
N ILE A 397 0.87 11.13 7.05
CA ILE A 397 2.21 11.73 6.92
C ILE A 397 2.38 12.41 5.56
N GLU A 398 1.91 11.77 4.49
CA GLU A 398 1.97 12.28 3.13
C GLU A 398 1.16 13.57 2.95
N THR A 399 0.01 13.66 3.61
CA THR A 399 -0.91 14.80 3.47
C THR A 399 -0.71 15.87 4.55
N GLY A 400 -0.19 15.51 5.72
CA GLY A 400 -0.19 16.37 6.90
C GLY A 400 -1.58 16.50 7.56
N LEU A 401 -2.54 15.62 7.18
CA LEU A 401 -3.89 15.59 7.76
C LEU A 401 -3.99 14.48 8.81
N PRO A 402 -4.73 14.71 9.91
CA PRO A 402 -5.13 13.60 10.77
C PRO A 402 -6.13 12.69 10.06
N MET A 403 -6.26 11.45 10.53
CA MET A 403 -7.24 10.49 10.00
C MET A 403 -8.09 9.91 11.12
N ILE A 404 -9.39 9.88 10.88
CA ILE A 404 -10.37 9.18 11.72
C ILE A 404 -10.77 7.92 10.94
N ARG A 405 -10.41 6.75 11.48
CA ARG A 405 -10.70 5.47 10.84
C ARG A 405 -11.71 4.68 11.65
N SER A 406 -12.88 4.42 11.06
CA SER A 406 -13.93 3.59 11.63
C SER A 406 -14.03 2.26 10.89
N THR A 407 -14.03 1.13 11.60
CA THR A 407 -13.97 -0.19 10.96
C THR A 407 -14.94 -1.20 11.57
N ASN A 408 -15.39 -2.13 10.71
CA ASN A 408 -15.95 -3.40 11.14
C ASN A 408 -14.83 -4.46 11.16
N LYS A 409 -14.60 -5.10 12.31
CA LYS A 409 -13.56 -6.16 12.52
C LYS A 409 -12.12 -5.74 12.20
N GLY A 410 -11.84 -4.44 12.10
CA GLY A 410 -10.52 -3.90 11.88
C GLY A 410 -10.01 -3.08 13.08
N TYR A 411 -9.17 -2.11 12.79
CA TYR A 411 -8.62 -1.17 13.75
C TYR A 411 -9.31 0.18 13.60
N SER A 412 -10.16 0.54 14.56
CA SER A 412 -10.80 1.85 14.63
C SER A 412 -9.94 2.77 15.48
N VAL A 413 -9.40 3.83 14.86
CA VAL A 413 -8.33 4.64 15.44
C VAL A 413 -8.43 6.11 15.02
N LEU A 414 -7.86 6.98 15.86
CA LEU A 414 -7.44 8.32 15.48
C LEU A 414 -5.93 8.32 15.20
N ILE A 415 -5.52 8.83 14.06
CA ILE A 415 -4.12 8.95 13.65
C ILE A 415 -3.80 10.42 13.46
N ASN A 416 -2.77 10.91 14.13
CA ASN A 416 -2.35 12.30 14.00
C ASN A 416 -1.57 12.56 12.69
N PRO A 417 -1.32 13.83 12.32
CA PRO A 417 -0.66 14.19 11.05
C PRO A 417 0.76 13.66 10.84
N ILE A 418 1.42 13.19 11.90
CA ILE A 418 2.75 12.54 11.81
C ILE A 418 2.67 11.01 11.85
N GLY A 419 1.48 10.44 11.73
CA GLY A 419 1.27 9.00 11.64
C GLY A 419 1.29 8.25 12.96
N GLN A 420 1.13 8.91 14.11
CA GLN A 420 0.98 8.25 15.40
C GLN A 420 -0.49 7.95 15.66
N ILE A 421 -0.78 6.76 16.16
CA ILE A 421 -2.10 6.39 16.65
C ILE A 421 -2.22 6.98 18.05
N THR A 422 -3.15 7.93 18.22
CA THR A 422 -3.36 8.63 19.50
C THR A 422 -4.52 8.06 20.28
N GLU A 423 -5.55 7.58 19.57
CA GLU A 423 -6.72 6.96 20.17
C GLU A 423 -7.06 5.67 19.43
N SER A 424 -7.57 4.67 20.13
CA SER A 424 -7.95 3.39 19.54
C SER A 424 -9.05 2.69 20.32
N ILE A 425 -9.95 2.02 19.59
CA ILE A 425 -10.90 1.07 20.15
C ILE A 425 -10.27 -0.32 20.08
N PRO A 426 -10.30 -1.13 21.17
CA PRO A 426 -9.81 -2.50 21.11
C PRO A 426 -10.46 -3.25 19.96
N ARG A 427 -9.64 -3.99 19.20
CA ARG A 427 -10.14 -4.79 18.10
C ARG A 427 -11.13 -5.84 18.59
N ASN A 428 -12.13 -6.15 17.77
CA ASN A 428 -13.20 -7.12 18.06
C ASN A 428 -14.19 -6.65 19.14
N GLU A 429 -14.28 -5.35 19.39
CA GLU A 429 -15.28 -4.76 20.25
C GLU A 429 -16.29 -3.94 19.44
N LEU A 430 -17.57 -4.07 19.82
CA LEU A 430 -18.61 -3.12 19.46
C LEU A 430 -18.59 -2.00 20.51
N ASN A 431 -17.95 -0.89 20.18
CA ASN A 431 -17.68 0.18 21.16
C ASN A 431 -17.52 1.53 20.45
N PHE A 432 -17.42 2.61 21.23
CA PHE A 432 -17.08 3.94 20.75
C PHE A 432 -16.06 4.62 21.66
N ILE A 433 -15.37 5.62 21.10
CA ILE A 433 -14.53 6.57 21.84
C ILE A 433 -14.86 7.99 21.38
N GLU A 434 -14.56 8.96 22.21
CA GLU A 434 -14.75 10.38 21.93
C GLU A 434 -13.45 11.15 22.07
N PHE A 435 -13.18 12.04 21.13
CA PHE A 435 -11.96 12.82 21.09
C PHE A 435 -12.15 14.11 20.27
N LYS A 436 -11.22 15.05 20.44
CA LYS A 436 -11.06 16.20 19.56
C LYS A 436 -10.09 15.86 18.42
N ILE A 437 -10.32 16.44 17.24
CA ILE A 437 -9.44 16.22 16.08
C ILE A 437 -8.20 17.07 16.25
N PRO A 438 -6.97 16.49 16.16
CA PRO A 438 -5.75 17.29 16.11
C PRO A 438 -5.72 18.18 14.85
N ASN A 439 -5.12 19.35 14.99
CA ASN A 439 -4.98 20.28 13.88
C ASN A 439 -4.13 19.66 12.77
N ARG A 440 -4.51 19.93 11.52
CA ARG A 440 -3.68 19.60 10.36
C ARG A 440 -2.36 20.35 10.39
N LEU A 441 -1.32 19.75 9.83
CA LEU A 441 -0.08 20.43 9.50
C LEU A 441 -0.22 21.26 8.22
N ASN A 442 0.75 22.15 7.99
CA ASN A 442 0.89 22.80 6.70
C ASN A 442 1.02 21.75 5.58
N GLU A 443 0.60 22.14 4.38
CA GLU A 443 0.71 21.31 3.20
C GLU A 443 2.14 20.74 3.04
N THR A 444 2.25 19.44 2.86
CA THR A 444 3.54 18.78 2.71
C THR A 444 4.09 18.95 1.29
N ILE A 445 5.39 18.77 1.12
CA ILE A 445 6.03 18.79 -0.21
C ILE A 445 5.37 17.71 -1.11
N TYR A 446 5.16 16.52 -0.55
CA TYR A 446 4.53 15.43 -1.30
C TYR A 446 3.07 15.74 -1.66
N SER A 447 2.28 16.33 -0.75
CA SER A 447 0.90 16.74 -1.03
C SER A 447 0.85 17.69 -2.23
N LYS A 448 1.76 18.65 -2.29
CA LYS A 448 1.84 19.65 -3.35
C LYS A 448 2.30 19.09 -4.70
N PHE A 449 3.36 18.29 -4.69
CA PHE A 449 4.01 17.83 -5.92
C PHE A 449 3.70 16.38 -6.30
N LYS A 450 3.07 15.60 -5.41
CA LYS A 450 2.71 14.18 -5.60
C LYS A 450 3.96 13.36 -5.98
N ASP A 451 3.84 12.43 -6.91
CA ASP A 451 4.96 11.59 -7.36
C ASP A 451 5.87 12.26 -8.39
N TRP A 452 5.58 13.50 -8.82
CA TRP A 452 6.39 14.17 -9.84
C TRP A 452 7.87 14.33 -9.47
N PRO A 453 8.25 14.71 -8.24
CA PRO A 453 9.66 14.85 -7.87
C PRO A 453 10.46 13.55 -8.06
N ILE A 454 9.93 12.41 -7.66
CA ILE A 454 10.63 11.12 -7.82
C ILE A 454 10.66 10.68 -9.29
N ILE A 455 9.59 10.91 -10.05
CA ILE A 455 9.54 10.59 -11.49
C ILE A 455 10.57 11.41 -12.25
N LEU A 456 10.64 12.72 -12.02
CA LEU A 456 11.61 13.61 -12.65
C LEU A 456 13.05 13.28 -12.23
N PHE A 457 13.26 12.92 -10.98
CA PHE A 457 14.57 12.51 -10.47
C PHE A 457 15.04 11.20 -11.14
N ILE A 458 14.17 10.21 -11.26
CA ILE A 458 14.45 8.96 -11.98
C ILE A 458 14.78 9.25 -13.46
N ALA A 459 13.98 10.09 -14.13
CA ALA A 459 14.23 10.47 -15.52
C ALA A 459 15.61 11.17 -15.69
N PHE A 460 15.93 12.08 -14.78
CA PHE A 460 17.24 12.75 -14.74
C PHE A 460 18.40 11.75 -14.57
N LEU A 461 18.28 10.81 -13.65
CA LEU A 461 19.29 9.76 -13.45
C LEU A 461 19.46 8.89 -14.71
N LEU A 462 18.36 8.53 -15.38
CA LEU A 462 18.43 7.74 -16.63
C LEU A 462 19.13 8.52 -17.75
N ILE A 463 18.90 9.82 -17.88
CA ILE A 463 19.61 10.70 -18.84
C ILE A 463 21.10 10.71 -18.53
N ILE A 464 21.49 10.91 -17.26
CA ILE A 464 22.89 10.89 -16.83
C ILE A 464 23.54 9.54 -17.21
N LEU A 465 22.89 8.44 -16.86
CA LEU A 465 23.40 7.09 -17.15
C LEU A 465 23.57 6.85 -18.65
N TYR A 466 22.65 7.34 -19.46
CA TYR A 466 22.73 7.26 -20.93
C TYR A 466 23.94 8.04 -21.47
N ILE A 467 24.15 9.29 -21.05
CA ILE A 467 25.27 10.15 -21.46
C ILE A 467 26.63 9.50 -21.11
N PHE A 468 26.75 8.95 -19.91
CA PHE A 468 28.00 8.31 -19.47
C PHE A 468 28.24 6.97 -20.14
N ARG A 469 27.20 6.24 -20.55
CA ARG A 469 27.32 5.02 -21.33
C ARG A 469 27.95 5.29 -22.70
N ASP A 470 27.50 6.32 -23.40
CA ASP A 470 28.00 6.69 -24.72
C ASP A 470 29.47 7.15 -24.68
N LYS A 471 29.92 7.83 -23.62
CA LYS A 471 31.31 8.21 -23.45
C LYS A 471 32.23 6.98 -23.32
N ASN A 472 31.86 6.02 -22.49
CA ASN A 472 32.62 4.79 -22.28
C ASN A 472 32.74 3.95 -23.57
N LEU A 473 31.70 3.90 -24.41
CA LEU A 473 31.71 3.22 -25.70
C LEU A 473 32.64 3.91 -26.72
N LYS A 474 32.67 5.26 -26.72
CA LYS A 474 33.56 6.04 -27.62
C LYS A 474 35.02 6.01 -27.18
N GLU A 475 35.33 5.85 -25.90
CA GLU A 475 36.68 5.70 -25.38
C GLU A 475 37.24 4.28 -25.66
N SER A 476 36.40 3.23 -25.54
CA SER A 476 36.83 1.88 -25.89
C SER A 476 37.13 1.70 -27.39
N SER A 477 36.32 2.35 -28.25
CA SER A 477 36.55 2.30 -29.74
C SER A 477 37.72 3.16 -30.22
N LYS A 478 38.31 4.01 -29.39
CA LYS A 478 39.51 4.78 -29.70
C LYS A 478 40.82 4.07 -29.26
N ASN A 479 40.68 3.09 -28.37
CA ASN A 479 41.80 2.31 -27.83
C ASN A 479 41.97 0.93 -28.52
N GLU A 480 41.08 0.59 -29.48
CA GLU A 480 41.23 -0.47 -30.48
C GLU A 480 41.75 0.12 -31.81
#